data_24ea0f67c92f3195450a091f508f13c0
#
_entry.id   24ea0f67c92f3195450a091f508f13c0
#
_cell.length_a   1.000
_cell.length_b   1.000
_cell.length_c   1.000
_cell.angle_alpha   90.00
_cell.angle_beta   90.00
_cell.angle_gamma   90.00
#
_symmetry.space_group_name_H-M   'P 1'
#
loop_
_entity.id
_entity.type
_entity.pdbx_description
1 polymer ?
#
loop_
_entity_poly.entity_id
_entity_poly.type
_entity_poly.pdbx_seq_one_letter_code
_entity_poly.pdbx_strand_id
1 'polypeptide(L)'
;MPHPLHTRMGRLALGLLAASGFALPALADGNGRMVPLTPKYKEECSACHVAYPPSLMPAASWNRIMNNLPNHFGTDASLDPATVKELSGWINAHAGTYKRVREEPPQDRITRTAW
;
A
#
# COMPACT_ATOMS: atom_id res chain seq x y z
N MET A 1 67.74 46.80 -30.27
CA MET A 1 66.84 45.92 -31.08
C MET A 1 65.89 45.19 -30.16
N PRO A 2 64.63 45.55 -30.15
CA PRO A 2 63.67 44.93 -29.25
C PRO A 2 63.00 43.75 -29.96
N HIS A 3 62.96 42.60 -29.25
CA HIS A 3 62.24 41.42 -29.69
C HIS A 3 60.74 41.53 -29.30
N PRO A 4 59.82 41.23 -30.19
CA PRO A 4 58.39 41.23 -29.81
C PRO A 4 58.04 39.90 -29.08
N LEU A 5 57.50 40.02 -27.88
CA LEU A 5 56.86 38.96 -27.13
C LEU A 5 55.53 38.58 -27.78
N HIS A 6 55.49 37.41 -28.37
CA HIS A 6 54.22 36.83 -28.81
C HIS A 6 53.48 36.21 -27.64
N THR A 7 52.53 36.93 -27.11
CA THR A 7 51.57 36.47 -26.10
C THR A 7 50.59 35.49 -26.76
N ARG A 8 50.79 34.19 -26.53
CA ARG A 8 49.82 33.17 -26.93
C ARG A 8 48.69 33.17 -25.90
N MET A 9 47.59 33.79 -26.22
CA MET A 9 46.36 33.63 -25.50
C MET A 9 45.79 32.24 -25.74
N GLY A 10 45.99 31.37 -24.76
CA GLY A 10 45.35 30.05 -24.72
C GLY A 10 43.86 30.21 -24.45
N ARG A 11 43.06 29.86 -25.44
CA ARG A 11 41.59 29.75 -25.27
C ARG A 11 41.30 28.52 -24.42
N LEU A 12 41.00 28.73 -23.14
CA LEU A 12 40.37 27.74 -22.27
C LEU A 12 38.92 27.58 -22.70
N ALA A 13 38.66 26.56 -23.50
CA ALA A 13 37.30 26.13 -23.77
C ALA A 13 36.75 25.43 -22.51
N LEU A 14 35.92 26.15 -21.77
CA LEU A 14 35.21 25.61 -20.64
C LEU A 14 34.04 24.77 -21.20
N GLY A 15 34.28 23.45 -21.28
CA GLY A 15 33.23 22.48 -21.62
C GLY A 15 32.25 22.34 -20.44
N LEU A 16 31.07 22.98 -20.56
CA LEU A 16 29.93 22.65 -19.68
C LEU A 16 29.45 21.23 -20.03
N LEU A 17 29.83 20.23 -19.25
CA LEU A 17 29.17 18.95 -19.22
C LEU A 17 27.80 19.13 -18.52
N ALA A 18 26.76 19.28 -19.34
CA ALA A 18 25.39 19.19 -18.85
C ALA A 18 25.13 17.73 -18.41
N ALA A 19 25.30 17.46 -17.13
CA ALA A 19 24.85 16.22 -16.54
C ALA A 19 23.31 16.23 -16.54
N SER A 20 22.71 15.69 -17.59
CA SER A 20 21.29 15.39 -17.64
C SER A 20 21.01 14.29 -16.64
N GLY A 21 20.69 14.66 -15.39
CA GLY A 21 20.22 13.73 -14.38
C GLY A 21 18.88 13.14 -14.84
N PHE A 22 18.89 11.92 -15.32
CA PHE A 22 17.68 11.13 -15.45
C PHE A 22 17.12 10.90 -14.03
N ALA A 23 16.18 11.72 -13.62
CA ALA A 23 15.37 11.44 -12.46
C ALA A 23 14.50 10.23 -12.79
N LEU A 24 14.96 9.04 -12.38
CA LEU A 24 14.10 7.85 -12.37
C LEU A 24 12.93 8.18 -11.46
N PRO A 25 11.68 7.99 -11.91
CA PRO A 25 10.54 8.10 -11.02
C PRO A 25 10.76 7.06 -9.91
N ALA A 26 10.91 7.52 -8.67
CA ALA A 26 10.83 6.64 -7.53
C ALA A 26 9.43 6.04 -7.56
N LEU A 27 9.33 4.76 -7.94
CA LEU A 27 8.13 3.99 -7.72
C LEU A 27 8.03 3.84 -6.20
N ALA A 28 7.39 4.82 -5.56
CA ALA A 28 6.94 4.66 -4.20
C ALA A 28 6.07 3.41 -4.20
N ASP A 29 6.45 2.40 -3.40
CA ASP A 29 5.67 1.20 -3.19
C ASP A 29 4.30 1.59 -2.64
N GLY A 30 3.42 2.01 -3.54
CA GLY A 30 2.06 2.45 -3.25
C GLY A 30 1.11 1.29 -3.00
N ASN A 31 1.57 0.23 -2.35
CA ASN A 31 0.73 -0.90 -1.96
C ASN A 31 -0.23 -0.59 -0.81
N GLY A 32 -0.29 0.66 -0.39
CA GLY A 32 -1.33 1.13 0.50
C GLY A 32 -2.54 1.71 -0.21
N ARG A 33 -2.76 1.42 -1.49
CA ARG A 33 -3.97 1.85 -2.18
C ARG A 33 -5.17 1.23 -1.50
N MET A 34 -5.86 2.04 -0.70
CA MET A 34 -7.17 1.69 -0.21
C MET A 34 -8.11 1.58 -1.40
N VAL A 35 -8.48 0.35 -1.75
CA VAL A 35 -9.51 0.13 -2.76
C VAL A 35 -10.85 0.63 -2.23
N PRO A 36 -11.70 1.21 -3.08
CA PRO A 36 -13.04 1.57 -2.68
C PRO A 36 -13.78 0.34 -2.15
N LEU A 37 -14.36 0.46 -0.97
CA LEU A 37 -15.16 -0.61 -0.38
C LEU A 37 -16.39 -0.86 -1.22
N THR A 38 -16.68 -2.12 -1.53
CA THR A 38 -17.90 -2.48 -2.26
C THR A 38 -19.16 -2.13 -1.47
N PRO A 39 -20.28 -1.84 -2.13
CA PRO A 39 -21.56 -1.60 -1.45
C PRO A 39 -21.92 -2.74 -0.50
N LYS A 40 -21.78 -4.00 -0.96
CA LYS A 40 -22.08 -5.19 -0.16
C LYS A 40 -21.22 -5.29 1.11
N TYR A 41 -19.91 -5.06 0.97
CA TYR A 41 -19.01 -5.05 2.12
C TYR A 41 -19.37 -3.96 3.14
N LYS A 42 -19.72 -2.76 2.66
CA LYS A 42 -20.16 -1.67 3.54
C LYS A 42 -21.46 -2.03 4.24
N GLU A 43 -22.45 -2.53 3.51
CA GLU A 43 -23.74 -2.91 4.05
C GLU A 43 -23.61 -3.87 5.23
N GLU A 44 -22.86 -4.95 5.03
CA GLU A 44 -22.74 -6.01 6.04
C GLU A 44 -21.80 -5.64 7.20
N CYS A 45 -20.67 -4.99 6.90
CA CYS A 45 -19.64 -4.75 7.91
C CYS A 45 -19.80 -3.41 8.65
N SER A 46 -20.56 -2.44 8.11
CA SER A 46 -20.76 -1.14 8.77
C SER A 46 -21.95 -1.10 9.72
N ALA A 47 -22.68 -2.18 9.87
CA ALA A 47 -23.86 -2.22 10.74
C ALA A 47 -23.53 -1.97 12.23
N CYS A 48 -22.33 -2.37 12.67
CA CYS A 48 -21.92 -2.27 14.06
C CYS A 48 -20.72 -1.35 14.29
N HIS A 49 -19.79 -1.25 13.31
CA HIS A 49 -18.59 -0.41 13.38
C HIS A 49 -18.11 -0.02 11.99
N VAL A 50 -17.08 0.78 11.90
CA VAL A 50 -16.47 1.15 10.63
C VAL A 50 -16.03 -0.10 9.84
N ALA A 51 -16.43 -0.18 8.57
CA ALA A 51 -15.94 -1.21 7.66
C ALA A 51 -14.45 -0.97 7.35
N TYR A 52 -13.58 -1.76 7.93
CA TYR A 52 -12.13 -1.62 7.76
C TYR A 52 -11.67 -2.07 6.38
N PRO A 53 -10.78 -1.32 5.71
CA PRO A 53 -10.20 -1.76 4.44
C PRO A 53 -9.47 -3.11 4.58
N PRO A 54 -9.67 -4.05 3.64
CA PRO A 54 -8.99 -5.35 3.68
C PRO A 54 -7.46 -5.26 3.73
N SER A 55 -6.90 -4.21 3.16
CA SER A 55 -5.44 -3.97 3.15
C SER A 55 -4.82 -3.79 4.54
N LEU A 56 -5.61 -3.64 5.60
CA LEU A 56 -5.09 -3.45 6.96
C LEU A 56 -4.64 -4.73 7.65
N MET A 57 -4.98 -5.90 7.11
CA MET A 57 -4.54 -7.20 7.66
C MET A 57 -4.19 -8.19 6.54
N PRO A 58 -3.36 -9.20 6.84
CA PRO A 58 -3.07 -10.26 5.88
C PRO A 58 -4.30 -11.15 5.65
N ALA A 59 -4.34 -11.83 4.50
CA ALA A 59 -5.43 -12.72 4.13
C ALA A 59 -5.70 -13.82 5.17
N ALA A 60 -4.67 -14.34 5.84
CA ALA A 60 -4.82 -15.35 6.86
C ALA A 60 -5.68 -14.87 8.04
N SER A 61 -5.48 -13.63 8.50
CA SER A 61 -6.30 -13.04 9.57
C SER A 61 -7.74 -12.82 9.12
N TRP A 62 -7.94 -12.32 7.92
CA TRP A 62 -9.29 -12.16 7.37
C TRP A 62 -10.01 -13.48 7.21
N ASN A 63 -9.32 -14.53 6.79
CA ASN A 63 -9.92 -15.85 6.65
C ASN A 63 -10.40 -16.41 8.01
N ARG A 64 -9.64 -16.21 9.08
CA ARG A 64 -10.08 -16.62 10.42
C ARG A 64 -11.32 -15.89 10.87
N ILE A 65 -11.38 -14.59 10.63
CA ILE A 65 -12.56 -13.76 10.94
C ILE A 65 -13.77 -14.24 10.12
N MET A 66 -13.64 -14.38 8.82
CA MET A 66 -14.74 -14.76 7.93
C MET A 66 -15.24 -16.20 8.18
N ASN A 67 -14.38 -17.08 8.67
CA ASN A 67 -14.75 -18.44 9.03
C ASN A 67 -15.38 -18.56 10.43
N ASN A 68 -15.40 -17.48 11.20
CA ASN A 68 -15.92 -17.49 12.58
C ASN A 68 -16.83 -16.29 12.88
N LEU A 69 -17.63 -15.89 11.92
CA LEU A 69 -18.57 -14.77 12.07
C LEU A 69 -19.60 -14.99 13.20
N PRO A 70 -20.07 -16.23 13.50
CA PRO A 70 -20.93 -16.45 14.66
C PRO A 70 -20.31 -16.07 16.00
N ASN A 71 -18.98 -15.97 16.05
CA ASN A 71 -18.25 -15.52 17.24
C ASN A 71 -17.27 -14.41 16.88
N HIS A 72 -17.76 -13.36 16.25
CA HIS A 72 -16.97 -12.19 15.86
C HIS A 72 -16.64 -11.34 17.08
N PHE A 73 -15.49 -11.61 17.71
CA PHE A 73 -15.05 -10.94 18.94
C PHE A 73 -16.10 -10.89 20.05
N GLY A 74 -16.89 -11.96 20.19
CA GLY A 74 -17.92 -12.08 21.20
C GLY A 74 -19.31 -11.63 20.73
N THR A 75 -19.48 -11.26 19.48
CA THR A 75 -20.76 -10.86 18.88
C THR A 75 -21.08 -11.77 17.69
N ASP A 76 -22.33 -12.14 17.52
CA ASP A 76 -22.79 -12.84 16.33
C ASP A 76 -22.91 -11.88 15.15
N ALA A 77 -22.05 -12.06 14.16
CA ALA A 77 -22.03 -11.34 12.90
C ALA A 77 -22.29 -12.27 11.71
N SER A 78 -23.07 -13.33 11.94
CA SER A 78 -23.35 -14.34 10.92
C SER A 78 -24.00 -13.73 9.67
N LEU A 79 -23.57 -14.21 8.53
CA LEU A 79 -24.13 -13.92 7.22
C LEU A 79 -24.53 -15.21 6.52
N ASP A 80 -25.36 -15.11 5.49
CA ASP A 80 -25.65 -16.28 4.67
C ASP A 80 -24.40 -16.79 3.94
N PRO A 81 -24.34 -18.09 3.61
CA PRO A 81 -23.14 -18.70 3.03
C PRO A 81 -22.70 -18.11 1.69
N ALA A 82 -23.65 -17.62 0.87
CA ALA A 82 -23.34 -17.02 -0.43
C ALA A 82 -22.64 -15.67 -0.23
N THR A 83 -23.14 -14.85 0.68
CA THR A 83 -22.54 -13.57 1.08
C THR A 83 -21.15 -13.77 1.71
N VAL A 84 -20.99 -14.77 2.60
CA VAL A 84 -19.67 -15.11 3.17
C VAL A 84 -18.67 -15.45 2.08
N LYS A 85 -19.06 -16.28 1.11
CA LYS A 85 -18.19 -16.68 -0.01
C LYS A 85 -17.78 -15.49 -0.88
N GLU A 86 -18.74 -14.64 -1.24
CA GLU A 86 -18.50 -13.44 -2.06
C GLU A 86 -17.55 -12.48 -1.35
N LEU A 87 -17.85 -12.12 -0.11
CA LEU A 87 -17.05 -11.17 0.67
C LEU A 87 -15.67 -11.72 0.98
N SER A 88 -15.55 -13.00 1.33
CA SER A 88 -14.24 -13.64 1.57
C SER A 88 -13.35 -13.59 0.33
N GLY A 89 -13.90 -13.84 -0.86
CA GLY A 89 -13.17 -13.74 -2.13
C GLY A 89 -12.67 -12.32 -2.39
N TRP A 90 -13.53 -11.32 -2.21
CA TRP A 90 -13.16 -9.93 -2.40
C TRP A 90 -12.15 -9.45 -1.35
N ILE A 91 -12.34 -9.77 -0.08
CA ILE A 91 -11.41 -9.44 1.02
C ILE A 91 -10.04 -10.03 0.74
N ASN A 92 -9.96 -11.31 0.38
CA ASN A 92 -8.69 -11.97 0.11
C ASN A 92 -7.93 -11.36 -1.07
N ALA A 93 -8.64 -10.96 -2.12
CA ALA A 93 -8.04 -10.30 -3.27
C ALA A 93 -7.47 -8.90 -2.94
N HIS A 94 -7.89 -8.29 -1.84
CA HIS A 94 -7.49 -6.94 -1.43
C HIS A 94 -6.82 -6.89 -0.05
N ALA A 95 -6.52 -8.05 0.53
CA ALA A 95 -5.82 -8.16 1.80
C ALA A 95 -4.42 -7.55 1.74
N GLY A 96 -3.90 -7.14 2.89
CA GLY A 96 -2.58 -6.52 2.99
C GLY A 96 -1.46 -7.50 2.63
N THR A 97 -0.55 -7.07 1.75
CA THR A 97 0.62 -7.84 1.31
C THR A 97 1.94 -7.13 1.61
N TYR A 98 1.91 -5.88 2.02
CA TYR A 98 3.10 -5.09 2.26
C TYR A 98 3.72 -5.41 3.63
N LYS A 99 4.99 -5.08 3.80
CA LYS A 99 5.84 -5.46 4.94
C LYS A 99 5.20 -5.19 6.31
N ARG A 100 4.49 -4.06 6.49
CA ARG A 100 3.91 -3.65 7.77
C ARG A 100 2.70 -4.47 8.23
N VAL A 101 2.06 -5.20 7.31
CA VAL A 101 0.86 -6.01 7.58
C VAL A 101 1.06 -7.49 7.25
N ARG A 102 2.30 -7.93 6.95
CA ARG A 102 2.59 -9.35 6.72
C ARG A 102 2.48 -10.17 8.00
N GLU A 103 2.78 -9.55 9.12
CA GLU A 103 2.65 -10.20 10.42
C GLU A 103 1.19 -10.18 10.84
N GLU A 104 0.69 -11.34 11.22
CA GLU A 104 -0.67 -11.47 11.73
C GLU A 104 -0.79 -10.70 13.05
N PRO A 105 -1.73 -9.77 13.14
CA PRO A 105 -1.91 -9.02 14.38
C PRO A 105 -2.45 -9.93 15.49
N PRO A 106 -2.16 -9.62 16.76
CA PRO A 106 -2.68 -10.38 17.88
C PRO A 106 -4.20 -10.50 17.82
N GLN A 107 -4.71 -11.73 17.90
CA GLN A 107 -6.15 -12.04 17.89
C GLN A 107 -6.89 -11.52 16.64
N ASP A 108 -6.20 -11.38 15.52
CA ASP A 108 -6.74 -10.84 14.27
C ASP A 108 -7.39 -9.45 14.42
N ARG A 109 -6.90 -8.65 15.35
CA ARG A 109 -7.36 -7.28 15.57
C ARG A 109 -6.48 -6.28 14.83
N ILE A 110 -7.11 -5.32 14.18
CA ILE A 110 -6.39 -4.20 13.56
C ILE A 110 -5.78 -3.35 14.67
N THR A 111 -4.45 -3.39 14.80
CA THR A 111 -3.71 -2.64 15.81
C THR A 111 -3.04 -1.40 15.27
N ARG A 112 -2.94 -1.28 13.95
CA ARG A 112 -2.32 -0.15 13.25
C ARG A 112 -3.14 0.22 12.05
N THR A 113 -3.49 1.47 11.95
CA THR A 113 -3.96 2.07 10.70
C THR A 113 -2.70 2.49 9.93
N ALA A 114 -2.48 1.90 8.76
CA ALA A 114 -1.34 2.25 7.92
C ALA A 114 -1.63 3.58 7.20
N TRP A 115 -1.20 4.66 7.78
CA TRP A 115 -1.01 5.96 7.13
C TRP A 115 0.46 6.22 6.93
#